data_7dc63a67e3ce6607324de5c2e710bd0f
#
_entry.id   7dc63a67e3ce6607324de5c2e710bd0f
#
_cell.length_a   1.000
_cell.length_b   1.000
_cell.length_c   1.000
_cell.angle_alpha   90.00
_cell.angle_beta   90.00
_cell.angle_gamma   90.00
#
_symmetry.space_group_name_H-M   'P 1'
#
loop_
_entity.id
_entity.type
_entity.pdbx_description
1 polymer ?
#
loop_
_entity_poly.entity_id
_entity_poly.type
_entity_poly.pdbx_seq_one_letter_code
_entity_poly.pdbx_strand_id
1 'polypeptide(L)'
;FSHGMAMRIIVGTLQGMTLHEIDKTGHAENTAVAKLEYENGTFNVIFRDDASHLGDNIATVRKQPWVNDPKGFEGGIYYRASGEAGHFDVMHGGDVIGAVSVVSCRGGVGTIGEFWLEEDVQKRNLGEKLVGQALSYARSRGCSILSTGRIPKSNAVGLHCAEKWGFHPVHEDAESVTFEKNFEYDEESCWKRLQEVIEK
;
A
#
# COMPACT_ATOMS: atom_id res chain seq x y z
N PHE A 1 13.49 -14.87 -7.58
CA PHE A 1 12.64 -14.13 -6.65
C PHE A 1 11.63 -13.30 -7.43
N SER A 2 10.37 -13.26 -6.97
CA SER A 2 9.29 -12.50 -7.58
C SER A 2 8.29 -12.01 -6.54
N HIS A 3 7.36 -11.15 -6.96
CA HIS A 3 6.30 -10.64 -6.10
C HIS A 3 5.11 -11.61 -6.04
N GLY A 4 4.38 -11.64 -4.93
CA GLY A 4 3.28 -12.56 -4.71
C GLY A 4 2.24 -12.57 -5.85
N MET A 5 1.86 -11.40 -6.40
CA MET A 5 0.93 -11.33 -7.53
C MET A 5 1.52 -11.95 -8.81
N ALA A 6 2.79 -11.68 -9.13
CA ALA A 6 3.44 -12.27 -10.29
C ALA A 6 3.55 -13.78 -10.15
N MET A 7 3.87 -14.29 -8.97
CA MET A 7 3.91 -15.73 -8.70
C MET A 7 2.52 -16.38 -8.85
N ARG A 8 1.45 -15.74 -8.36
CA ARG A 8 0.07 -16.22 -8.55
C ARG A 8 -0.26 -16.36 -10.03
N ILE A 9 0.05 -15.34 -10.84
CA ILE A 9 -0.21 -15.36 -12.29
C ILE A 9 0.61 -16.44 -12.97
N ILE A 10 1.92 -16.50 -12.74
CA ILE A 10 2.82 -17.47 -13.36
C ILE A 10 2.36 -18.90 -13.02
N VAL A 11 2.24 -19.22 -11.74
CA VAL A 11 1.89 -20.57 -11.30
C VAL A 11 0.47 -20.96 -11.74
N GLY A 12 -0.50 -20.04 -11.62
CA GLY A 12 -1.86 -20.30 -12.08
C GLY A 12 -1.95 -20.52 -13.59
N THR A 13 -1.22 -19.74 -14.38
CA THR A 13 -1.16 -19.92 -15.84
C THR A 13 -0.54 -21.28 -16.21
N LEU A 14 0.53 -21.66 -15.53
CA LEU A 14 1.17 -22.97 -15.75
C LEU A 14 0.28 -24.16 -15.34
N GLN A 15 -0.66 -23.94 -14.42
CA GLN A 15 -1.70 -24.90 -14.05
C GLN A 15 -2.92 -24.87 -14.96
N GLY A 16 -2.94 -24.03 -15.99
CA GLY A 16 -4.06 -23.88 -16.92
C GLY A 16 -5.26 -23.12 -16.36
N MET A 17 -5.08 -22.39 -15.26
CA MET A 17 -6.14 -21.61 -14.65
C MET A 17 -6.49 -20.39 -15.48
N THR A 18 -7.77 -20.05 -15.51
CA THR A 18 -8.25 -18.76 -16.03
C THR A 18 -7.90 -17.62 -15.06
N LEU A 19 -7.89 -16.38 -15.54
CA LEU A 19 -7.66 -15.20 -14.68
C LEU A 19 -8.65 -15.12 -13.50
N HIS A 20 -9.91 -15.52 -13.74
CA HIS A 20 -10.94 -15.56 -12.71
C HIS A 20 -10.66 -16.61 -11.62
N GLU A 21 -10.11 -17.75 -11.99
CA GLU A 21 -9.70 -18.79 -11.03
C GLU A 21 -8.45 -18.37 -10.27
N ILE A 22 -7.48 -17.73 -10.96
CA ILE A 22 -6.28 -17.16 -10.35
C ILE A 22 -6.66 -16.10 -9.32
N ASP A 23 -7.64 -15.25 -9.62
CA ASP A 23 -8.09 -14.20 -8.70
C ASP A 23 -8.70 -14.76 -7.40
N LYS A 24 -9.35 -15.90 -7.47
CA LYS A 24 -9.89 -16.61 -6.30
C LYS A 24 -8.84 -17.32 -5.45
N THR A 25 -7.62 -17.48 -5.94
CA THR A 25 -6.55 -18.08 -5.12
C THR A 25 -6.08 -17.08 -4.07
N GLY A 26 -5.87 -17.55 -2.84
CA GLY A 26 -5.38 -16.71 -1.75
C GLY A 26 -4.01 -16.06 -2.04
N HIS A 27 -3.65 -15.08 -1.26
CA HIS A 27 -2.30 -14.51 -1.28
C HIS A 27 -1.34 -15.45 -0.55
N ALA A 28 -0.24 -15.78 -1.21
CA ALA A 28 0.87 -16.46 -0.57
C ALA A 28 1.48 -15.59 0.55
N GLU A 29 1.97 -16.22 1.60
CA GLU A 29 2.77 -15.53 2.61
C GLU A 29 4.04 -14.94 1.97
N ASN A 30 4.56 -13.86 2.55
CA ASN A 30 5.84 -13.32 2.14
C ASN A 30 6.92 -14.40 2.25
N THR A 31 7.74 -14.54 1.24
CA THR A 31 8.79 -15.58 1.12
C THR A 31 8.27 -17.01 0.94
N ALA A 32 6.98 -17.23 0.76
CA ALA A 32 6.46 -18.55 0.38
C ALA A 32 7.15 -19.06 -0.90
N VAL A 33 7.33 -20.35 -0.97
CA VAL A 33 8.06 -21.04 -2.04
C VAL A 33 7.08 -21.76 -2.95
N ALA A 34 7.32 -21.70 -4.26
CA ALA A 34 6.71 -22.58 -5.24
C ALA A 34 7.82 -23.41 -5.92
N LYS A 35 7.60 -24.70 -6.08
CA LYS A 35 8.50 -25.58 -6.81
C LYS A 35 7.88 -25.95 -8.16
N LEU A 36 8.66 -25.70 -9.21
CA LEU A 36 8.33 -26.03 -10.58
C LEU A 36 9.41 -26.97 -11.12
N GLU A 37 9.00 -27.99 -11.83
CA GLU A 37 9.90 -28.85 -12.60
C GLU A 37 9.65 -28.66 -14.08
N TYR A 38 10.72 -28.53 -14.85
CA TYR A 38 10.65 -28.41 -16.29
C TYR A 38 11.17 -29.68 -16.95
N GLU A 39 10.30 -30.34 -17.70
CA GLU A 39 10.64 -31.55 -18.41
C GLU A 39 9.95 -31.57 -19.78
N ASN A 40 10.71 -31.91 -20.83
CA ASN A 40 10.18 -32.11 -22.19
C ASN A 40 9.36 -30.91 -22.73
N GLY A 41 9.76 -29.68 -22.42
CA GLY A 41 9.06 -28.47 -22.88
C GLY A 41 7.85 -28.07 -22.03
N THR A 42 7.57 -28.79 -20.95
CA THR A 42 6.41 -28.55 -20.08
C THR A 42 6.85 -28.23 -18.65
N PHE A 43 6.19 -27.28 -18.01
CA PHE A 43 6.35 -26.98 -16.59
C PHE A 43 5.31 -27.77 -15.78
N ASN A 44 5.79 -28.47 -14.76
CA ASN A 44 4.94 -29.14 -13.77
C ASN A 44 5.05 -28.37 -12.45
N VAL A 45 3.92 -27.95 -11.89
CA VAL A 45 3.87 -27.33 -10.57
C VAL A 45 3.80 -28.42 -9.52
N ILE A 46 4.86 -28.60 -8.76
CA ILE A 46 4.95 -29.65 -7.74
C ILE A 46 4.22 -29.19 -6.47
N PHE A 47 4.48 -27.97 -6.05
CA PHE A 47 3.70 -27.30 -5.00
C PHE A 47 3.78 -25.79 -5.18
N ARG A 48 2.86 -25.08 -4.50
CA ARG A 48 2.78 -23.62 -4.49
C ARG A 48 2.50 -23.12 -3.07
N ASP A 49 2.88 -21.88 -2.84
CA ASP A 49 2.55 -21.15 -1.61
C ASP A 49 3.00 -21.84 -0.31
N ASP A 50 4.05 -22.67 -0.39
CA ASP A 50 4.61 -23.34 0.79
C ASP A 50 5.34 -22.31 1.66
N ALA A 51 4.81 -22.10 2.84
CA ALA A 51 5.32 -21.23 3.88
C ALA A 51 5.72 -22.01 5.14
N SER A 52 5.91 -23.32 5.05
CA SER A 52 6.20 -24.20 6.20
C SER A 52 7.49 -23.85 6.93
N HIS A 53 8.44 -23.22 6.24
CA HIS A 53 9.69 -22.69 6.82
C HIS A 53 9.48 -21.41 7.66
N LEU A 54 8.31 -20.76 7.52
CA LEU A 54 7.96 -19.60 8.32
C LEU A 54 7.23 -20.10 9.57
N GLY A 55 7.87 -20.12 10.71
CA GLY A 55 7.15 -20.41 11.95
C GLY A 55 5.94 -19.45 12.12
N ASP A 56 4.98 -19.82 12.96
CA ASP A 56 3.73 -19.07 13.22
C ASP A 56 3.97 -17.60 13.62
N ASN A 57 5.18 -17.26 14.00
CA ASN A 57 5.56 -15.91 14.42
C ASN A 57 5.99 -14.98 13.27
N ILE A 58 6.22 -15.49 12.06
CA ILE A 58 6.78 -14.71 10.94
C ILE A 58 5.74 -14.49 9.84
N ALA A 59 4.67 -15.29 9.80
CA ALA A 59 3.59 -15.18 8.83
C ALA A 59 2.94 -13.78 8.88
N THR A 60 3.23 -12.94 7.88
CA THR A 60 2.78 -11.54 7.85
C THR A 60 1.31 -11.41 7.48
N VAL A 61 0.81 -12.25 6.59
CA VAL A 61 -0.60 -12.23 6.16
C VAL A 61 -1.51 -12.67 7.29
N ARG A 62 -1.17 -13.78 7.99
CA ARG A 62 -1.97 -14.31 9.12
C ARG A 62 -2.02 -13.37 10.34
N LYS A 63 -1.05 -12.47 10.49
CA LYS A 63 -1.01 -11.48 11.59
C LYS A 63 -1.74 -10.20 11.29
N GLN A 64 -2.21 -10.01 10.06
CA GLN A 64 -2.97 -8.82 9.74
C GLN A 64 -4.39 -8.96 10.32
N PRO A 65 -4.82 -8.07 11.23
CA PRO A 65 -6.10 -8.23 11.95
C PRO A 65 -7.31 -8.42 11.02
N TRP A 66 -7.26 -7.84 9.82
CA TRP A 66 -8.34 -7.93 8.83
C TRP A 66 -8.42 -9.27 8.08
N VAL A 67 -7.37 -10.10 8.08
CA VAL A 67 -7.40 -11.43 7.44
C VAL A 67 -8.27 -12.39 8.24
N ASN A 68 -8.31 -12.22 9.55
CA ASN A 68 -9.06 -13.06 10.46
C ASN A 68 -10.32 -12.36 11.04
N ASP A 69 -10.63 -11.15 10.53
CA ASP A 69 -11.84 -10.43 10.94
C ASP A 69 -13.05 -11.12 10.31
N PRO A 70 -14.02 -11.67 11.11
CA PRO A 70 -15.26 -12.24 10.58
C PRO A 70 -16.13 -11.20 9.86
N LYS A 71 -15.89 -9.91 10.06
CA LYS A 71 -16.41 -8.80 9.27
C LYS A 71 -15.46 -8.41 8.14
N GLY A 72 -14.48 -9.28 7.82
CA GLY A 72 -13.48 -9.01 6.79
C GLY A 72 -14.13 -8.47 5.52
N PHE A 73 -13.43 -7.60 4.83
CA PHE A 73 -13.95 -6.91 3.65
C PHE A 73 -14.32 -7.92 2.54
N GLU A 74 -15.45 -8.63 2.73
CA GLU A 74 -16.04 -9.45 1.67
C GLU A 74 -16.27 -8.59 0.45
N GLY A 75 -15.72 -9.01 -0.70
CA GLY A 75 -15.74 -8.21 -1.92
C GLY A 75 -14.57 -7.23 -2.07
N GLY A 76 -13.68 -7.15 -1.08
CA GLY A 76 -12.48 -6.35 -1.12
C GLY A 76 -12.69 -4.85 -0.97
N ILE A 77 -11.59 -4.15 -0.79
CA ILE A 77 -11.54 -2.68 -0.82
C ILE A 77 -10.94 -2.25 -2.14
N TYR A 78 -11.54 -1.27 -2.77
CA TYR A 78 -10.99 -0.64 -3.97
C TYR A 78 -11.04 0.88 -3.87
N TYR A 79 -10.20 1.53 -4.68
CA TYR A 79 -10.12 2.99 -4.74
C TYR A 79 -10.77 3.44 -6.05
N ARG A 80 -11.68 4.40 -5.96
CA ARG A 80 -12.37 4.98 -7.10
C ARG A 80 -11.99 6.45 -7.24
N ALA A 81 -11.45 6.83 -8.40
CA ALA A 81 -11.34 8.24 -8.72
C ALA A 81 -12.76 8.82 -8.82
N SER A 82 -13.10 9.78 -7.99
CA SER A 82 -14.37 10.50 -8.08
C SER A 82 -14.20 11.77 -8.93
N GLY A 83 -15.28 12.31 -9.45
CA GLY A 83 -15.34 13.30 -10.54
C GLY A 83 -14.38 14.49 -10.53
N GLU A 84 -13.71 14.79 -9.42
CA GLU A 84 -12.69 15.83 -9.32
C GLU A 84 -11.29 15.23 -9.45
N ALA A 85 -10.43 15.89 -10.23
CA ALA A 85 -9.04 15.46 -10.40
C ALA A 85 -8.31 15.46 -9.07
N GLY A 86 -7.74 14.30 -8.69
CA GLY A 86 -6.99 14.15 -7.43
C GLY A 86 -7.83 13.69 -6.25
N HIS A 87 -9.12 13.41 -6.42
CA HIS A 87 -9.97 12.85 -5.38
C HIS A 87 -10.16 11.33 -5.57
N PHE A 88 -10.01 10.59 -4.48
CA PHE A 88 -10.13 9.14 -4.45
C PHE A 88 -10.99 8.69 -3.27
N ASP A 89 -12.09 8.02 -3.58
CA ASP A 89 -12.92 7.34 -2.60
C ASP A 89 -12.32 5.97 -2.25
N VAL A 90 -12.44 5.57 -1.00
CA VAL A 90 -12.27 4.18 -0.58
C VAL A 90 -13.63 3.51 -0.57
N MET A 91 -13.78 2.46 -1.35
CA MET A 91 -15.04 1.75 -1.55
C MET A 91 -15.00 0.37 -0.89
N HIS A 92 -16.10 0.01 -0.22
CA HIS A 92 -16.35 -1.33 0.26
C HIS A 92 -17.84 -1.69 0.09
N GLY A 93 -18.14 -2.81 -0.57
CA GLY A 93 -19.53 -3.26 -0.77
C GLY A 93 -20.44 -2.29 -1.53
N GLY A 94 -19.88 -1.29 -2.20
CA GLY A 94 -20.62 -0.23 -2.89
C GLY A 94 -20.67 1.08 -2.11
N ASP A 95 -20.35 1.09 -0.83
CA ASP A 95 -20.33 2.27 0.05
C ASP A 95 -18.97 2.96 0.06
N VAL A 96 -18.98 4.29 0.25
CA VAL A 96 -17.77 5.08 0.47
C VAL A 96 -17.43 5.02 1.94
N ILE A 97 -16.30 4.44 2.29
CA ILE A 97 -15.82 4.27 3.68
C ILE A 97 -14.63 5.17 4.02
N GLY A 98 -14.24 6.04 3.12
CA GLY A 98 -13.16 7.00 3.31
C GLY A 98 -12.81 7.72 2.00
N ALA A 99 -12.01 8.78 2.11
CA ALA A 99 -11.53 9.50 0.95
C ALA A 99 -10.19 10.19 1.22
N VAL A 100 -9.48 10.49 0.14
CA VAL A 100 -8.35 11.41 0.11
C VAL A 100 -8.43 12.29 -1.12
N SER A 101 -8.09 13.57 -0.97
CA SER A 101 -7.94 14.46 -2.12
C SER A 101 -6.58 15.17 -2.11
N VAL A 102 -6.05 15.43 -3.30
CA VAL A 102 -4.90 16.32 -3.52
C VAL A 102 -5.41 17.55 -4.24
N VAL A 103 -5.58 18.63 -3.49
CA VAL A 103 -6.23 19.87 -3.96
C VAL A 103 -5.31 20.81 -4.72
N SER A 104 -4.02 20.60 -4.64
CA SER A 104 -3.01 21.43 -5.31
C SER A 104 -1.79 20.62 -5.69
N CYS A 105 -1.24 20.88 -6.88
CA CYS A 105 0.07 20.40 -7.34
C CYS A 105 0.81 21.62 -7.92
N ARG A 106 1.58 22.33 -7.09
CA ARG A 106 2.30 23.55 -7.49
C ARG A 106 3.72 23.54 -6.94
N GLY A 107 4.67 24.01 -7.75
CA GLY A 107 6.08 24.11 -7.32
C GLY A 107 6.70 22.78 -6.87
N GLY A 108 6.24 21.66 -7.42
CA GLY A 108 6.73 20.34 -7.02
C GLY A 108 6.08 19.78 -5.74
N VAL A 109 5.12 20.50 -5.14
CA VAL A 109 4.43 20.10 -3.91
C VAL A 109 2.97 19.75 -4.21
N GLY A 110 2.56 18.54 -3.86
CA GLY A 110 1.17 18.13 -3.79
C GLY A 110 0.60 18.41 -2.39
N THR A 111 -0.59 18.97 -2.28
CA THR A 111 -1.20 19.27 -0.98
C THR A 111 -2.46 18.45 -0.78
N ILE A 112 -2.51 17.69 0.32
CA ILE A 112 -3.71 16.96 0.75
C ILE A 112 -4.74 17.98 1.24
N GLY A 113 -5.96 17.92 0.69
CA GLY A 113 -7.08 18.76 1.12
C GLY A 113 -8.01 18.03 2.05
N GLU A 114 -8.42 16.83 1.67
CA GLU A 114 -9.31 15.97 2.43
C GLU A 114 -8.62 14.64 2.74
N PHE A 115 -8.85 14.13 3.94
CA PHE A 115 -8.39 12.81 4.35
C PHE A 115 -9.25 12.30 5.49
N TRP A 116 -10.01 11.26 5.24
CA TRP A 116 -10.84 10.66 6.28
C TRP A 116 -11.10 9.16 6.02
N LEU A 117 -11.43 8.46 7.08
CA LEU A 117 -11.92 7.08 7.10
C LEU A 117 -13.02 6.97 8.13
N GLU A 118 -14.06 6.20 7.84
CA GLU A 118 -15.06 5.84 8.84
C GLU A 118 -14.43 5.18 10.08
N GLU A 119 -15.02 5.40 11.24
CA GLU A 119 -14.42 5.02 12.52
C GLU A 119 -14.22 3.50 12.64
N ASP A 120 -15.17 2.71 12.16
CA ASP A 120 -15.16 1.24 12.21
C ASP A 120 -14.13 0.59 11.28
N VAL A 121 -13.63 1.32 10.29
CA VAL A 121 -12.57 0.85 9.36
C VAL A 121 -11.19 1.42 9.67
N GLN A 122 -11.07 2.27 10.69
CA GLN A 122 -9.77 2.78 11.15
C GLN A 122 -8.91 1.67 11.76
N LYS A 123 -7.61 1.94 11.93
CA LYS A 123 -6.61 1.00 12.49
C LYS A 123 -6.41 -0.29 11.68
N ARG A 124 -6.86 -0.32 10.43
CA ARG A 124 -6.70 -1.45 9.49
C ARG A 124 -5.71 -1.16 8.36
N ASN A 125 -4.78 -0.23 8.57
CA ASN A 125 -3.76 0.25 7.61
C ASN A 125 -4.32 0.89 6.33
N LEU A 126 -5.61 1.21 6.27
CA LEU A 126 -6.20 1.88 5.12
C LEU A 126 -5.69 3.30 4.94
N GLY A 127 -5.41 4.00 6.05
CA GLY A 127 -4.85 5.35 6.01
C GLY A 127 -3.52 5.43 5.27
N GLU A 128 -2.62 4.47 5.50
CA GLU A 128 -1.35 4.40 4.78
C GLU A 128 -1.54 4.17 3.28
N LYS A 129 -2.51 3.33 2.91
CA LYS A 129 -2.86 3.09 1.51
C LYS A 129 -3.47 4.33 0.84
N LEU A 130 -4.27 5.11 1.56
CA LEU A 130 -4.78 6.40 1.08
C LEU A 130 -3.64 7.40 0.84
N VAL A 131 -2.67 7.50 1.75
CA VAL A 131 -1.46 8.29 1.51
C VAL A 131 -0.75 7.81 0.24
N GLY A 132 -0.67 6.50 0.01
CA GLY A 132 -0.12 5.93 -1.22
C GLY A 132 -0.85 6.40 -2.49
N GLN A 133 -2.18 6.53 -2.47
CA GLN A 133 -2.95 7.10 -3.58
C GLN A 133 -2.61 8.57 -3.81
N ALA A 134 -2.57 9.38 -2.75
CA ALA A 134 -2.19 10.78 -2.83
C ALA A 134 -0.76 10.97 -3.37
N LEU A 135 0.20 10.15 -2.92
CA LEU A 135 1.58 10.15 -3.43
C LEU A 135 1.64 9.79 -4.92
N SER A 136 0.93 8.73 -5.32
CA SER A 136 0.86 8.31 -6.74
C SER A 136 0.30 9.42 -7.63
N TYR A 137 -0.78 10.05 -7.20
CA TYR A 137 -1.37 11.16 -7.94
C TYR A 137 -0.42 12.37 -8.01
N ALA A 138 0.14 12.82 -6.87
CA ALA A 138 1.07 13.93 -6.83
C ALA A 138 2.29 13.68 -7.74
N ARG A 139 2.84 12.45 -7.72
CA ARG A 139 3.94 12.05 -8.61
C ARG A 139 3.55 12.13 -10.08
N SER A 140 2.35 11.68 -10.44
CA SER A 140 1.86 11.77 -11.82
C SER A 140 1.70 13.21 -12.32
N ARG A 141 1.63 14.17 -11.39
CA ARG A 141 1.56 15.62 -11.67
C ARG A 141 2.91 16.31 -11.55
N GLY A 142 4.01 15.55 -11.43
CA GLY A 142 5.37 16.07 -11.37
C GLY A 142 5.79 16.62 -9.99
N CYS A 143 5.06 16.25 -8.92
CA CYS A 143 5.46 16.59 -7.58
C CYS A 143 6.50 15.60 -7.03
N SER A 144 7.37 16.08 -6.15
CA SER A 144 8.33 15.29 -5.39
C SER A 144 8.09 15.39 -3.87
N ILE A 145 7.19 16.27 -3.46
CA ILE A 145 6.82 16.50 -2.06
C ILE A 145 5.30 16.34 -1.92
N LEU A 146 4.85 15.72 -0.83
CA LEU A 146 3.45 15.71 -0.41
C LEU A 146 3.32 16.43 0.92
N SER A 147 2.48 17.46 0.97
CA SER A 147 2.14 18.24 2.16
C SER A 147 0.79 17.80 2.71
N THR A 148 0.66 17.71 4.02
CA THR A 148 -0.61 17.42 4.69
C THR A 148 -1.60 18.58 4.68
N GLY A 149 -1.14 19.79 4.30
CA GLY A 149 -1.86 21.00 4.67
C GLY A 149 -1.77 21.25 6.19
N ARG A 150 -2.65 22.09 6.72
CA ARG A 150 -2.67 22.47 8.15
C ARG A 150 -3.44 21.42 8.96
N ILE A 151 -2.76 20.71 9.85
CA ILE A 151 -3.38 19.82 10.83
C ILE A 151 -3.56 20.57 12.14
N PRO A 152 -4.79 20.74 12.65
CA PRO A 152 -5.01 21.39 13.95
C PRO A 152 -4.29 20.64 15.07
N LYS A 153 -3.70 21.36 16.03
CA LYS A 153 -3.04 20.76 17.22
C LYS A 153 -4.01 19.96 18.09
N SER A 154 -5.29 20.25 18.02
CA SER A 154 -6.34 19.46 18.66
C SER A 154 -6.58 18.10 18.02
N ASN A 155 -6.12 17.89 16.77
CA ASN A 155 -6.23 16.60 16.07
C ASN A 155 -5.00 15.71 16.33
N ALA A 156 -4.91 15.20 17.57
CA ALA A 156 -3.79 14.34 18.00
C ALA A 156 -3.62 13.10 17.11
N VAL A 157 -4.72 12.53 16.60
CA VAL A 157 -4.68 11.37 15.71
C VAL A 157 -4.03 11.75 14.37
N GLY A 158 -4.44 12.87 13.80
CA GLY A 158 -3.86 13.34 12.53
C GLY A 158 -2.36 13.64 12.64
N LEU A 159 -1.93 14.28 13.72
CA LEU A 159 -0.52 14.56 13.99
C LEU A 159 0.28 13.26 14.10
N HIS A 160 -0.18 12.33 14.94
CA HIS A 160 0.47 11.03 15.11
C HIS A 160 0.54 10.22 13.80
N CYS A 161 -0.53 10.23 13.01
CA CYS A 161 -0.55 9.54 11.72
C CYS A 161 0.44 10.16 10.73
N ALA A 162 0.54 11.47 10.66
CA ALA A 162 1.50 12.15 9.79
C ALA A 162 2.95 11.71 10.11
N GLU A 163 3.33 11.74 11.39
CA GLU A 163 4.65 11.28 11.84
C GLU A 163 4.88 9.80 11.54
N LYS A 164 3.92 8.94 11.88
CA LYS A 164 3.97 7.50 11.65
C LYS A 164 4.18 7.15 10.17
N TRP A 165 3.57 7.92 9.26
CA TRP A 165 3.70 7.70 7.82
C TRP A 165 4.92 8.38 7.20
N GLY A 166 5.81 8.92 8.03
CA GLY A 166 7.10 9.48 7.62
C GLY A 166 7.00 10.88 7.01
N PHE A 167 5.99 11.64 7.42
CA PHE A 167 5.98 13.07 7.21
C PHE A 167 6.75 13.77 8.32
N HIS A 168 7.40 14.90 7.99
CA HIS A 168 8.16 15.71 8.94
C HIS A 168 7.54 17.11 9.07
N PRO A 169 7.49 17.70 10.26
CA PRO A 169 6.94 19.03 10.45
C PRO A 169 7.82 20.07 9.73
N VAL A 170 7.20 20.93 8.93
CA VAL A 170 7.88 22.00 8.18
C VAL A 170 7.40 23.40 8.58
N HIS A 171 6.19 23.49 9.12
CA HIS A 171 5.66 24.74 9.64
C HIS A 171 4.76 24.45 10.84
N GLU A 172 4.90 25.29 11.88
CA GLU A 172 4.10 25.21 13.10
C GLU A 172 3.71 26.62 13.53
N ASP A 173 2.44 26.81 13.86
CA ASP A 173 1.92 28.03 14.48
C ASP A 173 1.18 27.70 15.80
N ALA A 174 0.48 28.68 16.37
CA ALA A 174 -0.23 28.47 17.63
C ALA A 174 -1.33 27.39 17.56
N GLU A 175 -1.94 27.18 16.41
CA GLU A 175 -3.14 26.38 16.23
C GLU A 175 -2.92 25.09 15.44
N SER A 176 -1.90 25.04 14.59
CA SER A 176 -1.71 23.95 13.61
C SER A 176 -0.25 23.62 13.32
N VAL A 177 -0.05 22.43 12.76
CA VAL A 177 1.23 21.98 12.21
C VAL A 177 1.00 21.53 10.77
N THR A 178 1.95 21.88 9.89
CA THR A 178 2.01 21.37 8.51
C THR A 178 3.18 20.43 8.39
N PHE A 179 2.93 19.26 7.82
CA PHE A 179 3.95 18.24 7.60
C PHE A 179 4.18 18.04 6.11
N GLU A 180 5.39 17.64 5.76
CA GLU A 180 5.75 17.27 4.39
C GLU A 180 6.51 15.96 4.36
N LYS A 181 6.32 15.23 3.26
CA LYS A 181 7.05 14.02 2.93
C LYS A 181 7.67 14.17 1.56
N ASN A 182 9.01 14.15 1.52
CA ASN A 182 9.73 14.02 0.26
C ASN A 182 9.66 12.57 -0.21
N PHE A 183 9.29 12.36 -1.47
CA PHE A 183 9.20 11.07 -2.13
C PHE A 183 9.97 11.05 -3.47
N GLU A 184 10.87 12.00 -3.66
CA GLU A 184 11.80 11.98 -4.76
C GLU A 184 12.66 10.71 -4.67
N TYR A 185 12.78 10.01 -5.80
CA TYR A 185 13.63 8.84 -5.86
C TYR A 185 15.09 9.31 -5.96
N ASP A 186 15.84 9.11 -4.91
CA ASP A 186 17.28 9.35 -4.89
C ASP A 186 18.00 8.04 -5.24
N GLU A 187 18.35 7.91 -6.51
CA GLU A 187 19.04 6.74 -7.05
C GLU A 187 20.41 6.52 -6.40
N GLU A 188 21.14 7.59 -6.11
CA GLU A 188 22.46 7.53 -5.48
C GLU A 188 22.39 6.97 -4.05
N SER A 189 21.44 7.43 -3.24
CA SER A 189 21.20 6.90 -1.89
C SER A 189 20.78 5.44 -1.91
N CYS A 190 19.99 5.02 -2.89
CA CYS A 190 19.58 3.62 -3.02
C CYS A 190 20.77 2.72 -3.35
N TRP A 191 21.64 3.14 -4.26
CA TRP A 191 22.87 2.40 -4.59
C TRP A 191 23.85 2.33 -3.42
N LYS A 192 24.04 3.42 -2.67
CA LYS A 192 24.85 3.42 -1.45
C LYS A 192 24.38 2.40 -0.43
N ARG A 193 23.07 2.39 -0.12
CA ARG A 193 22.50 1.43 0.83
C ARG A 193 22.64 -0.01 0.34
N LEU A 194 22.50 -0.25 -0.95
CA LEU A 194 22.70 -1.57 -1.52
C LEU A 194 24.15 -2.05 -1.37
N GLN A 195 25.12 -1.18 -1.62
CA GLN A 195 26.54 -1.49 -1.43
C GLN A 195 26.85 -1.82 0.04
N GLU A 196 26.37 -1.05 1.00
CA GLU A 196 26.54 -1.31 2.44
C GLU A 196 25.96 -2.66 2.89
N VAL A 197 24.95 -3.17 2.20
CA VAL A 197 24.35 -4.50 2.48
C VAL A 197 25.17 -5.62 1.85
N ILE A 198 25.77 -5.38 0.68
CA ILE A 198 26.58 -6.39 -0.05
C ILE A 198 27.95 -6.57 0.61
N GLU A 199 28.49 -5.52 1.24
CA GLU A 199 29.80 -5.53 1.91
C GLU A 199 29.77 -6.09 3.35
N LYS A 200 28.60 -6.45 3.88
CA LYS A 200 28.40 -7.12 5.18
C LYS A 200 28.20 -8.61 5.03
#